data_f5de4b2bce51488165c214d4333930be
#
_entry.id   f5de4b2bce51488165c214d4333930be
#
_cell.length_a   1.000
_cell.length_b   1.000
_cell.length_c   1.000
_cell.angle_alpha   90.00
_cell.angle_beta   90.00
_cell.angle_gamma   90.00
#
_symmetry.space_group_name_H-M   'P 1'
#
loop_
_entity.id
_entity.type
_entity.pdbx_description
1 polymer ?
#
loop_
_entity_poly.entity_id
_entity_poly.type
_entity_poly.pdbx_seq_one_letter_code
_entity_poly.pdbx_strand_id
1 'polypeptide(L)'
;MEFKKSGPLKGEITVPGDKSISHRAVMFGSLAKGTTEITGFLQGADCLSTISCFERMGVAIENRGDIVLVHGNGLHGLKKPETILDCGNSGTTTRLISGILSAQNFDVTLTGDASIQKRPMKRIMEPLSLMGADIVSVNGNGCAPLAIHGKALHGIHYTSKVASAQVKSSILLAGLYAEGPTSVTEPYVSRNHSEIMLNLFGAHVTTTNTTATIEPASELHSRKINVPGDISSAAYFIAAGLMVPGSEILIKNVGINPTRDGILHVCRAMGADLTLLNVKEDEGEPVADLLVRASSLHGTEIGGSIIPTLIDELPMIAAMACFAEGTTVIRDAAELKVKESNRIAVMVENLSAMGADVTETEDGMIIRGGRPLHGAVIESHLDHRIAMTFAVTAHCAEGVTQINGAECVNISYPQFYQDLENLFS
;
A
#
# COMPACT_ATOMS: atom_id res chain seq x y z
N MET A 1 -2.50 24.26 1.12
CA MET A 1 -3.30 24.16 2.36
C MET A 1 -2.41 24.58 3.52
N GLU A 2 -2.95 25.24 4.55
CA GLU A 2 -2.17 25.73 5.70
C GLU A 2 -2.56 25.00 6.97
N PHE A 3 -1.55 24.70 7.79
CA PHE A 3 -1.69 24.01 9.06
C PHE A 3 -0.92 24.76 10.15
N LYS A 4 -1.37 24.63 11.39
CA LYS A 4 -0.75 25.25 12.59
C LYS A 4 -0.71 24.24 13.73
N LYS A 5 0.17 24.50 14.68
CA LYS A 5 0.20 23.74 15.94
C LYS A 5 -1.18 23.71 16.58
N SER A 6 -1.58 22.53 17.03
CA SER A 6 -2.90 22.31 17.63
C SER A 6 -2.81 21.76 19.06
N GLY A 7 -3.97 21.70 19.72
CA GLY A 7 -4.16 21.05 21.02
C GLY A 7 -4.12 19.51 20.91
N PRO A 8 -4.39 18.80 22.02
CA PRO A 8 -4.39 17.35 22.05
C PRO A 8 -5.51 16.77 21.17
N LEU A 9 -5.23 15.60 20.57
CA LEU A 9 -6.23 14.80 19.86
C LEU A 9 -6.93 13.86 20.85
N LYS A 10 -8.26 13.78 20.75
CA LYS A 10 -9.06 12.87 21.60
C LYS A 10 -10.22 12.28 20.83
N GLY A 11 -10.59 11.07 21.20
CA GLY A 11 -11.76 10.39 20.64
C GLY A 11 -11.47 9.11 19.93
N GLU A 12 -12.39 8.72 19.08
CA GLU A 12 -12.33 7.47 18.29
C GLU A 12 -12.33 7.79 16.80
N ILE A 13 -11.62 6.97 16.03
CA ILE A 13 -11.59 7.05 14.59
C ILE A 13 -11.60 5.67 13.96
N THR A 14 -12.27 5.54 12.81
CA THR A 14 -12.16 4.40 11.90
C THR A 14 -11.52 4.89 10.61
N VAL A 15 -10.33 4.39 10.32
CA VAL A 15 -9.62 4.75 9.08
C VAL A 15 -10.19 4.02 7.88
N PRO A 16 -10.00 4.52 6.65
CA PRO A 16 -10.43 3.83 5.43
C PRO A 16 -9.86 2.42 5.33
N GLY A 17 -10.57 1.59 4.58
CA GLY A 17 -10.16 0.20 4.35
C GLY A 17 -8.79 0.06 3.70
N ASP A 18 -8.12 -1.07 3.99
CA ASP A 18 -6.80 -1.38 3.43
C ASP A 18 -6.82 -1.37 1.90
N LYS A 19 -5.95 -0.54 1.32
CA LYS A 19 -5.83 -0.37 -0.13
C LYS A 19 -5.48 -1.67 -0.83
N SER A 20 -4.52 -2.42 -0.29
CA SER A 20 -4.02 -3.66 -0.90
C SER A 20 -5.08 -4.76 -0.90
N ILE A 21 -5.87 -4.85 0.16
CA ILE A 21 -6.98 -5.81 0.29
C ILE A 21 -8.13 -5.38 -0.61
N SER A 22 -8.49 -4.08 -0.66
CA SER A 22 -9.54 -3.55 -1.53
C SER A 22 -9.30 -3.86 -3.00
N HIS A 23 -8.08 -3.62 -3.51
CA HIS A 23 -7.70 -4.01 -4.88
C HIS A 23 -7.93 -5.50 -5.14
N ARG A 24 -7.44 -6.35 -4.24
CA ARG A 24 -7.52 -7.82 -4.38
C ARG A 24 -8.93 -8.33 -4.29
N ALA A 25 -9.75 -7.76 -3.43
CA ALA A 25 -11.15 -8.14 -3.29
C ALA A 25 -11.93 -7.95 -4.61
N VAL A 26 -11.68 -6.84 -5.31
CA VAL A 26 -12.26 -6.60 -6.64
C VAL A 26 -11.66 -7.56 -7.68
N MET A 27 -10.33 -7.71 -7.72
CA MET A 27 -9.65 -8.58 -8.69
C MET A 27 -10.10 -10.05 -8.55
N PHE A 28 -10.05 -10.59 -7.33
CA PHE A 28 -10.37 -11.99 -7.10
C PHE A 28 -11.87 -12.25 -7.17
N GLY A 29 -12.69 -11.29 -6.71
CA GLY A 29 -14.14 -11.32 -6.90
C GLY A 29 -14.53 -11.36 -8.38
N SER A 30 -13.80 -10.62 -9.24
CA SER A 30 -14.02 -10.60 -10.68
C SER A 30 -13.68 -11.93 -11.38
N LEU A 31 -12.67 -12.62 -10.84
CA LEU A 31 -12.21 -13.93 -11.33
C LEU A 31 -12.95 -15.11 -10.69
N ALA A 32 -13.72 -14.88 -9.65
CA ALA A 32 -14.52 -15.90 -8.99
C ALA A 32 -15.83 -16.15 -9.73
N LYS A 33 -16.48 -17.26 -9.43
CA LYS A 33 -17.88 -17.50 -9.80
C LYS A 33 -18.81 -17.07 -8.66
N GLY A 34 -19.88 -16.37 -9.01
CA GLY A 34 -20.86 -15.85 -8.08
C GLY A 34 -20.63 -14.38 -7.73
N THR A 35 -21.30 -13.90 -6.69
CA THR A 35 -21.23 -12.50 -6.25
C THR A 35 -20.39 -12.39 -5.00
N THR A 36 -19.29 -11.64 -5.10
CA THR A 36 -18.46 -11.26 -3.96
C THR A 36 -19.01 -9.95 -3.36
N GLU A 37 -19.28 -9.96 -2.06
CA GLU A 37 -19.72 -8.81 -1.28
C GLU A 37 -18.52 -8.25 -0.50
N ILE A 38 -18.20 -6.98 -0.71
CA ILE A 38 -17.05 -6.32 -0.08
C ILE A 38 -17.56 -5.17 0.77
N THR A 39 -17.29 -5.19 2.07
CA THR A 39 -17.55 -4.08 3.01
C THR A 39 -16.25 -3.44 3.45
N GLY A 40 -16.28 -2.15 3.83
CA GLY A 40 -15.09 -1.40 4.21
C GLY A 40 -14.13 -1.10 3.04
N PHE A 41 -14.61 -1.19 1.81
CA PHE A 41 -13.81 -0.93 0.60
C PHE A 41 -13.28 0.50 0.56
N LEU A 42 -11.99 0.66 0.21
CA LEU A 42 -11.39 1.98 0.02
C LEU A 42 -11.90 2.63 -1.26
N GLN A 43 -12.64 3.75 -1.12
CA GLN A 43 -13.15 4.56 -2.23
C GLN A 43 -12.09 5.53 -2.78
N GLY A 44 -10.80 5.20 -2.68
CA GLY A 44 -9.69 5.99 -3.24
C GLY A 44 -9.51 5.76 -4.74
N ALA A 45 -8.93 6.75 -5.42
CA ALA A 45 -8.78 6.75 -6.89
C ALA A 45 -8.07 5.48 -7.42
N ASP A 46 -7.06 4.98 -6.71
CA ASP A 46 -6.34 3.76 -7.08
C ASP A 46 -7.28 2.53 -7.15
N CYS A 47 -8.12 2.35 -6.14
CA CYS A 47 -9.05 1.21 -6.06
C CYS A 47 -10.20 1.35 -7.07
N LEU A 48 -10.67 2.58 -7.30
CA LEU A 48 -11.68 2.87 -8.33
C LEU A 48 -11.15 2.59 -9.74
N SER A 49 -9.86 2.83 -10.00
CA SER A 49 -9.22 2.44 -11.27
C SER A 49 -9.25 0.92 -11.49
N THR A 50 -9.11 0.11 -10.41
CA THR A 50 -9.26 -1.34 -10.52
C THR A 50 -10.69 -1.72 -10.91
N ILE A 51 -11.70 -1.14 -10.27
CA ILE A 51 -13.11 -1.36 -10.63
C ILE A 51 -13.31 -1.04 -12.12
N SER A 52 -12.92 0.16 -12.56
CA SER A 52 -13.06 0.60 -13.95
C SER A 52 -12.40 -0.36 -14.95
N CYS A 53 -11.19 -0.88 -14.64
CA CYS A 53 -10.54 -1.86 -15.50
C CYS A 53 -11.37 -3.15 -15.65
N PHE A 54 -11.89 -3.69 -14.56
CA PHE A 54 -12.69 -4.92 -14.61
C PHE A 54 -14.06 -4.72 -15.23
N GLU A 55 -14.72 -3.58 -15.02
CA GLU A 55 -15.97 -3.23 -15.73
C GLU A 55 -15.76 -3.19 -17.24
N ARG A 56 -14.66 -2.57 -17.71
CA ARG A 56 -14.30 -2.54 -19.14
C ARG A 56 -14.01 -3.93 -19.70
N MET A 57 -13.63 -4.88 -18.86
CA MET A 57 -13.46 -6.29 -19.23
C MET A 57 -14.76 -7.12 -19.05
N GLY A 58 -15.90 -6.48 -18.87
CA GLY A 58 -17.22 -7.10 -18.86
C GLY A 58 -17.66 -7.67 -17.51
N VAL A 59 -17.02 -7.32 -16.42
CA VAL A 59 -17.46 -7.67 -15.06
C VAL A 59 -18.49 -6.64 -14.59
N ALA A 60 -19.66 -7.10 -14.12
CA ALA A 60 -20.65 -6.22 -13.52
C ALA A 60 -20.26 -5.94 -12.06
N ILE A 61 -20.07 -4.65 -11.72
CA ILE A 61 -19.69 -4.22 -10.37
C ILE A 61 -20.67 -3.13 -9.91
N GLU A 62 -21.28 -3.34 -8.74
CA GLU A 62 -22.15 -2.37 -8.11
C GLU A 62 -21.42 -1.72 -6.93
N ASN A 63 -20.94 -0.50 -7.11
CA ASN A 63 -20.35 0.29 -6.03
C ASN A 63 -21.43 1.18 -5.37
N ARG A 64 -21.83 0.82 -4.14
CA ARG A 64 -22.84 1.54 -3.34
C ARG A 64 -22.21 2.41 -2.24
N GLY A 65 -20.90 2.65 -2.28
CA GLY A 65 -20.13 3.33 -1.22
C GLY A 65 -19.71 2.36 -0.11
N ASP A 66 -20.59 2.05 0.81
CA ASP A 66 -20.28 1.17 1.96
C ASP A 66 -20.12 -0.30 1.56
N ILE A 67 -20.76 -0.72 0.48
CA ILE A 67 -20.74 -2.08 -0.03
C ILE A 67 -20.43 -2.07 -1.53
N VAL A 68 -19.49 -2.92 -1.94
CA VAL A 68 -19.21 -3.20 -3.35
C VAL A 68 -19.59 -4.64 -3.67
N LEU A 69 -20.46 -4.84 -4.66
CA LEU A 69 -20.84 -6.16 -5.16
C LEU A 69 -20.12 -6.42 -6.48
N VAL A 70 -19.35 -7.48 -6.54
CA VAL A 70 -18.63 -7.91 -7.74
C VAL A 70 -19.24 -9.22 -8.26
N HIS A 71 -19.87 -9.15 -9.43
CA HIS A 71 -20.47 -10.31 -10.09
C HIS A 71 -19.42 -10.98 -10.99
N GLY A 72 -18.68 -11.90 -10.43
CA GLY A 72 -17.54 -12.51 -11.09
C GLY A 72 -17.89 -13.44 -12.23
N ASN A 73 -17.06 -13.39 -13.27
CA ASN A 73 -17.25 -14.14 -14.52
C ASN A 73 -16.45 -15.45 -14.59
N GLY A 74 -15.68 -15.77 -13.51
CA GLY A 74 -14.74 -16.90 -13.50
C GLY A 74 -13.40 -16.56 -14.15
N LEU A 75 -12.40 -17.45 -14.00
CA LEU A 75 -11.02 -17.23 -14.43
C LEU A 75 -10.90 -16.90 -15.94
N HIS A 76 -11.74 -17.46 -16.80
CA HIS A 76 -11.72 -17.28 -18.24
C HIS A 76 -12.89 -16.43 -18.76
N GLY A 77 -13.62 -15.74 -17.89
CA GLY A 77 -14.81 -14.97 -18.25
C GLY A 77 -14.57 -13.51 -18.60
N LEU A 78 -13.33 -13.02 -18.50
CA LEU A 78 -12.99 -11.67 -18.90
C LEU A 78 -13.09 -11.48 -20.41
N LYS A 79 -13.53 -10.30 -20.83
CA LYS A 79 -13.70 -9.94 -22.24
C LYS A 79 -12.65 -8.93 -22.68
N LYS A 80 -12.29 -8.97 -23.97
CA LYS A 80 -11.43 -7.96 -24.56
C LYS A 80 -12.06 -6.58 -24.38
N PRO A 81 -11.35 -5.62 -23.76
CA PRO A 81 -11.85 -4.26 -23.64
C PRO A 81 -11.85 -3.55 -25.00
N GLU A 82 -12.81 -2.66 -25.20
CA GLU A 82 -12.90 -1.87 -26.46
C GLU A 82 -11.83 -0.77 -26.54
N THR A 83 -11.30 -0.36 -25.38
CA THR A 83 -10.31 0.74 -25.27
C THR A 83 -9.15 0.31 -24.38
N ILE A 84 -8.08 1.11 -24.40
CA ILE A 84 -6.94 0.97 -23.49
C ILE A 84 -7.45 1.01 -22.05
N LEU A 85 -6.94 0.12 -21.21
CA LEU A 85 -7.24 0.11 -19.77
C LEU A 85 -6.38 1.17 -19.06
N ASP A 86 -7.03 2.14 -18.47
CA ASP A 86 -6.38 3.20 -17.70
C ASP A 86 -6.35 2.81 -16.21
N CYS A 87 -5.14 2.59 -15.70
CA CYS A 87 -4.88 2.24 -14.31
C CYS A 87 -4.70 3.49 -13.40
N GLY A 88 -4.85 4.70 -13.94
CA GLY A 88 -4.63 5.95 -13.21
C GLY A 88 -3.23 6.04 -12.61
N ASN A 89 -3.10 6.36 -11.33
CA ASN A 89 -1.83 6.38 -10.59
C ASN A 89 -1.49 5.00 -9.96
N SER A 90 -2.33 3.99 -10.16
CA SER A 90 -2.24 2.73 -9.42
C SER A 90 -1.18 1.77 -9.96
N GLY A 91 -0.02 1.74 -9.31
CA GLY A 91 0.99 0.72 -9.56
C GLY A 91 0.52 -0.70 -9.17
N THR A 92 -0.39 -0.83 -8.22
CA THR A 92 -0.99 -2.11 -7.83
C THR A 92 -1.87 -2.63 -8.95
N THR A 93 -2.80 -1.82 -9.46
CA THR A 93 -3.66 -2.19 -10.58
C THR A 93 -2.82 -2.62 -11.78
N THR A 94 -1.88 -1.76 -12.22
CA THR A 94 -1.04 -2.04 -13.39
C THR A 94 -0.29 -3.36 -13.28
N ARG A 95 0.38 -3.60 -12.15
CA ARG A 95 1.24 -4.78 -12.00
C ARG A 95 0.47 -6.07 -11.77
N LEU A 96 -0.57 -6.06 -10.95
CA LEU A 96 -1.32 -7.27 -10.64
C LEU A 96 -2.18 -7.72 -11.83
N ILE A 97 -2.88 -6.77 -12.47
CA ILE A 97 -3.70 -7.10 -13.65
C ILE A 97 -2.83 -7.61 -14.80
N SER A 98 -1.57 -7.14 -14.94
CA SER A 98 -0.65 -7.68 -15.96
C SER A 98 -0.47 -9.19 -15.85
N GLY A 99 -0.37 -9.73 -14.62
CA GLY A 99 -0.30 -11.18 -14.40
C GLY A 99 -1.57 -11.91 -14.89
N ILE A 100 -2.75 -11.37 -14.56
CA ILE A 100 -4.05 -11.92 -15.00
C ILE A 100 -4.17 -11.87 -16.52
N LEU A 101 -3.87 -10.73 -17.13
CA LEU A 101 -4.07 -10.48 -18.56
C LEU A 101 -3.11 -11.28 -19.43
N SER A 102 -1.92 -11.59 -18.94
CA SER A 102 -0.93 -12.40 -19.65
C SER A 102 -1.44 -13.79 -20.03
N ALA A 103 -2.44 -14.29 -19.30
CA ALA A 103 -3.02 -15.62 -19.51
C ALA A 103 -4.41 -15.60 -20.22
N GLN A 104 -4.92 -14.42 -20.57
CA GLN A 104 -6.21 -14.34 -21.29
C GLN A 104 -6.04 -14.68 -22.78
N ASN A 105 -7.16 -14.79 -23.50
CA ASN A 105 -7.17 -15.13 -24.93
C ASN A 105 -7.37 -13.92 -25.85
N PHE A 106 -6.96 -12.72 -25.38
CA PHE A 106 -7.10 -11.48 -26.13
C PHE A 106 -5.91 -10.53 -25.89
N ASP A 107 -5.75 -9.59 -26.80
CA ASP A 107 -4.75 -8.52 -26.71
C ASP A 107 -5.33 -7.31 -25.99
N VAL A 108 -4.51 -6.68 -25.16
CA VAL A 108 -4.89 -5.50 -24.38
C VAL A 108 -3.70 -4.58 -24.15
N THR A 109 -3.96 -3.28 -24.01
CA THR A 109 -2.96 -2.30 -23.60
C THR A 109 -3.36 -1.70 -22.24
N LEU A 110 -2.40 -1.64 -21.32
CA LEU A 110 -2.51 -0.96 -20.03
C LEU A 110 -1.76 0.36 -20.11
N THR A 111 -2.37 1.41 -19.57
CA THR A 111 -1.72 2.71 -19.35
C THR A 111 -2.07 3.27 -17.97
N GLY A 112 -1.66 4.47 -17.69
CA GLY A 112 -2.01 5.26 -16.53
C GLY A 112 -1.51 6.69 -16.68
N ASP A 113 -1.50 7.44 -15.59
CA ASP A 113 -1.09 8.83 -15.57
C ASP A 113 0.44 9.01 -15.82
N ALA A 114 0.89 10.27 -15.80
CA ALA A 114 2.29 10.61 -16.01
C ALA A 114 3.24 9.99 -14.96
N SER A 115 2.75 9.67 -13.77
CA SER A 115 3.52 8.98 -12.73
C SER A 115 3.73 7.51 -13.09
N ILE A 116 2.66 6.79 -13.42
CA ILE A 116 2.75 5.37 -13.84
C ILE A 116 3.62 5.18 -15.07
N GLN A 117 3.56 6.11 -16.03
CA GLN A 117 4.37 6.07 -17.25
C GLN A 117 5.88 6.27 -17.00
N LYS A 118 6.28 6.62 -15.79
CA LYS A 118 7.70 6.75 -15.38
C LYS A 118 8.15 5.61 -14.45
N ARG A 119 7.21 4.84 -13.88
CA ARG A 119 7.54 3.77 -12.95
C ARG A 119 8.03 2.52 -13.68
N PRO A 120 9.11 1.86 -13.18
CA PRO A 120 9.67 0.68 -13.82
C PRO A 120 8.69 -0.51 -13.76
N MET A 121 8.42 -1.11 -14.94
CA MET A 121 7.59 -2.31 -15.10
C MET A 121 8.42 -3.55 -15.45
N LYS A 122 9.72 -3.42 -15.72
CA LYS A 122 10.61 -4.54 -16.03
C LYS A 122 10.57 -5.63 -14.94
N ARG A 123 10.41 -5.22 -13.66
CA ARG A 123 10.35 -6.15 -12.52
C ARG A 123 9.20 -7.16 -12.56
N ILE A 124 8.12 -6.87 -13.32
CA ILE A 124 7.04 -7.83 -13.60
C ILE A 124 7.15 -8.43 -14.99
N MET A 125 7.61 -7.66 -15.97
CA MET A 125 7.73 -8.13 -17.35
C MET A 125 8.72 -9.29 -17.47
N GLU A 126 9.87 -9.21 -16.80
CA GLU A 126 10.89 -10.27 -16.81
C GLU A 126 10.34 -11.63 -16.33
N PRO A 127 9.81 -11.75 -15.10
CA PRO A 127 9.28 -13.04 -14.64
C PRO A 127 8.06 -13.52 -15.44
N LEU A 128 7.16 -12.63 -15.88
CA LEU A 128 6.03 -13.03 -16.73
C LEU A 128 6.51 -13.54 -18.07
N SER A 129 7.54 -12.93 -18.68
CA SER A 129 8.15 -13.43 -19.92
C SER A 129 8.78 -14.81 -19.74
N LEU A 130 9.38 -15.09 -18.55
CA LEU A 130 9.88 -16.43 -18.22
C LEU A 130 8.74 -17.46 -18.13
N MET A 131 7.52 -17.07 -17.80
CA MET A 131 6.31 -17.92 -17.86
C MET A 131 5.76 -18.10 -19.27
N GLY A 132 6.34 -17.45 -20.28
CA GLY A 132 5.88 -17.48 -21.66
C GLY A 132 4.96 -16.32 -22.04
N ALA A 133 4.73 -15.34 -21.16
CA ALA A 133 3.92 -14.16 -21.46
C ALA A 133 4.56 -13.28 -22.54
N ASP A 134 3.70 -12.68 -23.37
CA ASP A 134 4.07 -11.70 -24.37
C ASP A 134 3.64 -10.31 -23.89
N ILE A 135 4.54 -9.64 -23.18
CA ILE A 135 4.33 -8.34 -22.56
C ILE A 135 5.46 -7.40 -22.93
N VAL A 136 5.13 -6.27 -23.53
CA VAL A 136 6.11 -5.29 -23.98
C VAL A 136 5.76 -3.89 -23.56
N SER A 137 6.77 -3.07 -23.24
CA SER A 137 6.62 -1.62 -23.08
C SER A 137 6.50 -0.98 -24.47
N VAL A 138 5.38 -0.33 -24.74
CA VAL A 138 5.08 0.27 -26.07
C VAL A 138 6.16 1.30 -26.48
N ASN A 139 6.64 2.06 -25.51
CA ASN A 139 7.68 3.09 -25.74
C ASN A 139 9.11 2.52 -25.64
N GLY A 140 9.29 1.21 -25.38
CA GLY A 140 10.60 0.58 -25.25
C GLY A 140 11.42 1.00 -24.02
N ASN A 141 10.87 1.82 -23.13
CA ASN A 141 11.56 2.35 -21.95
C ASN A 141 11.40 1.49 -20.68
N GLY A 142 10.67 0.39 -20.77
CA GLY A 142 10.39 -0.52 -19.63
C GLY A 142 9.35 0.01 -18.65
N CYS A 143 8.57 1.02 -19.05
CA CYS A 143 7.45 1.61 -18.30
C CYS A 143 6.14 1.42 -19.08
N ALA A 144 5.02 1.83 -18.50
CA ALA A 144 3.74 1.89 -19.21
C ALA A 144 3.78 2.94 -20.35
N PRO A 145 2.98 2.84 -21.44
CA PRO A 145 1.98 1.79 -21.68
C PRO A 145 2.58 0.40 -21.91
N LEU A 146 1.85 -0.64 -21.47
CA LEU A 146 2.22 -2.04 -21.68
C LEU A 146 1.25 -2.69 -22.66
N ALA A 147 1.74 -3.24 -23.75
CA ALA A 147 0.97 -4.12 -24.63
C ALA A 147 1.15 -5.58 -24.16
N ILE A 148 0.03 -6.27 -23.99
CA ILE A 148 -0.02 -7.65 -23.52
C ILE A 148 -0.81 -8.47 -24.54
N HIS A 149 -0.16 -9.49 -25.09
CA HIS A 149 -0.77 -10.48 -25.98
C HIS A 149 -1.00 -11.75 -25.18
N GLY A 150 -2.25 -11.99 -24.80
CA GLY A 150 -2.61 -13.11 -23.93
C GLY A 150 -2.37 -14.46 -24.58
N LYS A 151 -1.79 -15.40 -23.85
CA LYS A 151 -1.50 -16.76 -24.32
C LYS A 151 -1.34 -17.76 -23.17
N ALA A 152 -1.18 -19.05 -23.52
CA ALA A 152 -0.91 -20.09 -22.55
C ALA A 152 0.43 -19.82 -21.83
N LEU A 153 0.44 -20.01 -20.52
CA LEU A 153 1.59 -19.83 -19.65
C LEU A 153 2.03 -21.16 -19.05
N HIS A 154 3.29 -21.26 -18.65
CA HIS A 154 3.82 -22.40 -17.90
C HIS A 154 4.35 -21.95 -16.53
N GLY A 155 4.32 -22.87 -15.57
CA GLY A 155 4.83 -22.62 -14.22
C GLY A 155 6.34 -22.44 -14.19
N ILE A 156 6.80 -21.60 -13.25
CA ILE A 156 8.22 -21.33 -13.03
C ILE A 156 8.57 -21.33 -11.55
N HIS A 157 9.85 -21.46 -11.25
CA HIS A 157 10.41 -21.05 -9.98
C HIS A 157 11.20 -19.76 -10.19
N TYR A 158 10.73 -18.64 -9.58
CA TYR A 158 11.35 -17.33 -9.72
C TYR A 158 11.99 -16.87 -8.41
N THR A 159 13.28 -16.55 -8.45
CA THR A 159 13.96 -15.92 -7.31
C THR A 159 14.05 -14.42 -7.53
N SER A 160 13.28 -13.67 -6.72
CA SER A 160 13.22 -12.21 -6.79
C SER A 160 14.44 -11.59 -6.11
N LYS A 161 14.97 -10.53 -6.72
CA LYS A 161 16.08 -9.75 -6.15
C LYS A 161 15.60 -8.78 -5.04
N VAL A 162 14.31 -8.53 -4.96
CA VAL A 162 13.69 -7.57 -4.04
C VAL A 162 12.48 -8.19 -3.35
N ALA A 163 12.21 -7.79 -2.12
CA ALA A 163 10.96 -8.12 -1.42
C ALA A 163 9.83 -7.20 -1.93
N SER A 164 9.02 -7.69 -2.85
CA SER A 164 7.96 -6.91 -3.48
C SER A 164 6.66 -7.70 -3.64
N ALA A 165 5.69 -7.39 -2.82
CA ALA A 165 4.36 -8.00 -2.89
C ALA A 165 3.70 -7.83 -4.28
N GLN A 166 3.98 -6.74 -5.00
CA GLN A 166 3.41 -6.52 -6.33
C GLN A 166 4.04 -7.46 -7.37
N VAL A 167 5.36 -7.70 -7.30
CA VAL A 167 6.05 -8.66 -8.17
C VAL A 167 5.56 -10.07 -7.87
N LYS A 168 5.59 -10.47 -6.60
CA LYS A 168 5.09 -11.77 -6.15
C LYS A 168 3.64 -11.99 -6.58
N SER A 169 2.74 -11.04 -6.30
CA SER A 169 1.32 -11.16 -6.64
C SER A 169 1.09 -11.26 -8.15
N SER A 170 1.82 -10.50 -8.98
CA SER A 170 1.71 -10.58 -10.44
C SER A 170 2.04 -11.99 -10.96
N ILE A 171 3.11 -12.60 -10.42
CA ILE A 171 3.54 -13.95 -10.79
C ILE A 171 2.55 -15.01 -10.29
N LEU A 172 2.08 -14.90 -9.04
CA LEU A 172 1.08 -15.83 -8.48
C LEU A 172 -0.24 -15.76 -9.26
N LEU A 173 -0.68 -14.57 -9.67
CA LEU A 173 -1.90 -14.39 -10.47
C LEU A 173 -1.77 -14.97 -11.88
N ALA A 174 -0.62 -14.87 -12.50
CA ALA A 174 -0.32 -15.58 -13.75
C ALA A 174 -0.27 -17.10 -13.52
N GLY A 175 0.26 -17.53 -12.37
CA GLY A 175 0.34 -18.93 -11.95
C GLY A 175 -1.01 -19.63 -11.77
N LEU A 176 -2.10 -18.88 -11.51
CA LEU A 176 -3.47 -19.43 -11.49
C LEU A 176 -3.84 -20.14 -12.82
N TYR A 177 -3.27 -19.69 -13.93
CA TYR A 177 -3.57 -20.13 -15.29
C TYR A 177 -2.47 -21.00 -15.91
N ALA A 178 -1.31 -21.10 -15.26
CA ALA A 178 -0.13 -21.72 -15.83
C ALA A 178 -0.25 -23.24 -15.92
N GLU A 179 0.47 -23.85 -16.85
CA GLU A 179 0.68 -25.30 -16.82
C GLU A 179 1.74 -25.64 -15.78
N GLY A 180 1.31 -26.24 -14.67
CA GLY A 180 2.14 -26.61 -13.53
C GLY A 180 2.32 -25.52 -12.48
N PRO A 181 2.90 -25.88 -11.31
CA PRO A 181 3.07 -24.99 -10.18
C PRO A 181 3.97 -23.80 -10.49
N THR A 182 3.67 -22.68 -9.85
CA THR A 182 4.50 -21.45 -9.94
C THR A 182 4.93 -21.02 -8.55
N SER A 183 6.21 -20.75 -8.35
CA SER A 183 6.74 -20.31 -7.06
C SER A 183 7.61 -19.06 -7.16
N VAL A 184 7.56 -18.25 -6.11
CA VAL A 184 8.36 -17.03 -5.96
C VAL A 184 9.10 -17.07 -4.63
N THR A 185 10.42 -16.98 -4.67
CA THR A 185 11.28 -16.83 -3.49
C THR A 185 11.74 -15.37 -3.40
N GLU A 186 11.57 -14.75 -2.25
CA GLU A 186 11.97 -13.37 -1.96
C GLU A 186 13.15 -13.34 -0.98
N PRO A 187 13.97 -12.26 -0.95
CA PRO A 187 15.04 -12.13 0.05
C PRO A 187 14.49 -11.95 1.48
N TYR A 188 13.34 -11.31 1.63
CA TYR A 188 12.55 -11.14 2.85
C TYR A 188 11.08 -11.34 2.53
N VAL A 189 10.28 -11.72 3.52
CA VAL A 189 8.83 -11.86 3.33
C VAL A 189 8.22 -10.49 3.05
N SER A 190 7.57 -10.34 1.89
CA SER A 190 6.72 -9.19 1.59
C SER A 190 5.27 -9.48 1.96
N ARG A 191 4.39 -8.46 1.85
CA ARG A 191 2.95 -8.56 2.14
C ARG A 191 2.34 -9.81 1.54
N ASN A 192 1.56 -10.55 2.34
CA ASN A 192 0.98 -11.86 1.96
C ASN A 192 -0.53 -11.84 1.73
N HIS A 193 -1.13 -10.67 1.53
CA HIS A 193 -2.57 -10.54 1.25
C HIS A 193 -3.03 -11.38 0.05
N SER A 194 -2.19 -11.54 -1.00
CA SER A 194 -2.54 -12.37 -2.14
C SER A 194 -2.63 -13.83 -1.75
N GLU A 195 -1.70 -14.33 -0.96
CA GLU A 195 -1.66 -15.72 -0.50
C GLU A 195 -2.88 -16.03 0.37
N ILE A 196 -3.16 -15.17 1.36
CA ILE A 196 -4.32 -15.32 2.25
C ILE A 196 -5.61 -15.27 1.45
N MET A 197 -5.81 -14.24 0.64
CA MET A 197 -7.06 -14.03 -0.07
C MET A 197 -7.28 -15.04 -1.19
N LEU A 198 -6.25 -15.45 -1.95
CA LEU A 198 -6.39 -16.50 -2.96
C LEU A 198 -6.83 -17.82 -2.33
N ASN A 199 -6.25 -18.20 -1.18
CA ASN A 199 -6.70 -19.37 -0.43
C ASN A 199 -8.16 -19.23 0.02
N LEU A 200 -8.56 -18.05 0.50
CA LEU A 200 -9.94 -17.79 0.88
C LEU A 200 -10.90 -17.95 -0.32
N PHE A 201 -10.49 -17.54 -1.51
CA PHE A 201 -11.27 -17.71 -2.75
C PHE A 201 -11.21 -19.13 -3.34
N GLY A 202 -10.45 -20.06 -2.73
CA GLY A 202 -10.39 -21.47 -3.10
C GLY A 202 -9.23 -21.87 -3.99
N ALA A 203 -8.26 -21.01 -4.23
CA ALA A 203 -6.97 -21.38 -4.81
C ALA A 203 -6.13 -22.17 -3.79
N HIS A 204 -5.03 -22.77 -4.26
CA HIS A 204 -4.08 -23.46 -3.39
C HIS A 204 -2.74 -22.75 -3.41
N VAL A 205 -2.50 -21.93 -2.39
CA VAL A 205 -1.24 -21.22 -2.19
C VAL A 205 -0.59 -21.69 -0.90
N THR A 206 0.63 -22.17 -0.98
CA THR A 206 1.45 -22.56 0.17
C THR A 206 2.63 -21.61 0.34
N THR A 207 3.02 -21.35 1.59
CA THR A 207 4.18 -20.51 1.90
C THR A 207 5.14 -21.30 2.81
N THR A 208 6.40 -21.36 2.38
CA THR A 208 7.49 -21.96 3.16
C THR A 208 8.65 -20.98 3.22
N ASN A 209 8.98 -20.50 4.41
CA ASN A 209 9.96 -19.43 4.62
C ASN A 209 9.61 -18.19 3.78
N THR A 210 10.46 -17.82 2.83
CA THR A 210 10.28 -16.68 1.93
C THR A 210 9.76 -17.08 0.54
N THR A 211 9.30 -18.33 0.36
CA THR A 211 8.80 -18.86 -0.91
C THR A 211 7.29 -19.05 -0.84
N ALA A 212 6.57 -18.41 -1.74
CA ALA A 212 5.16 -18.65 -1.99
C ALA A 212 5.00 -19.48 -3.27
N THR A 213 4.18 -20.54 -3.21
CA THR A 213 3.90 -21.44 -4.34
C THR A 213 2.41 -21.52 -4.56
N ILE A 214 1.98 -21.36 -5.82
CA ILE A 214 0.58 -21.50 -6.24
C ILE A 214 0.46 -22.67 -7.20
N GLU A 215 -0.59 -23.48 -7.01
CA GLU A 215 -1.04 -24.48 -7.96
C GLU A 215 -2.03 -23.84 -8.95
N PRO A 216 -2.08 -24.29 -10.23
CA PRO A 216 -3.11 -23.86 -11.16
C PRO A 216 -4.51 -24.09 -10.60
N ALA A 217 -5.40 -23.14 -10.81
CA ALA A 217 -6.77 -23.24 -10.34
C ALA A 217 -7.75 -23.47 -11.49
N SER A 218 -8.73 -24.34 -11.27
CA SER A 218 -9.83 -24.51 -12.24
C SER A 218 -10.95 -23.48 -12.03
N GLU A 219 -11.14 -23.04 -10.79
CA GLU A 219 -12.21 -22.10 -10.40
C GLU A 219 -11.87 -21.39 -9.11
N LEU A 220 -12.31 -20.13 -8.97
CA LEU A 220 -12.38 -19.39 -7.73
C LEU A 220 -13.86 -19.19 -7.34
N HIS A 221 -14.13 -19.11 -6.03
CA HIS A 221 -15.48 -18.98 -5.48
C HIS A 221 -15.67 -17.63 -4.79
N SER A 222 -16.83 -17.01 -5.03
CA SER A 222 -17.19 -15.73 -4.40
C SER A 222 -17.21 -15.83 -2.86
N ARG A 223 -16.91 -14.70 -2.22
CA ARG A 223 -16.80 -14.59 -0.75
C ARG A 223 -17.44 -13.29 -0.25
N LYS A 224 -17.69 -13.25 1.06
CA LYS A 224 -17.87 -11.99 1.79
C LYS A 224 -16.52 -11.56 2.33
N ILE A 225 -16.14 -10.34 1.99
CA ILE A 225 -14.85 -9.75 2.38
C ILE A 225 -15.14 -8.51 3.23
N ASN A 226 -14.68 -8.54 4.47
CA ASN A 226 -14.67 -7.36 5.33
C ASN A 226 -13.26 -6.78 5.29
N VAL A 227 -13.08 -5.65 4.60
CA VAL A 227 -11.78 -4.98 4.50
C VAL A 227 -11.49 -4.27 5.82
N PRO A 228 -10.40 -4.62 6.53
CA PRO A 228 -10.01 -3.92 7.75
C PRO A 228 -9.49 -2.52 7.44
N GLY A 229 -9.43 -1.65 8.47
CA GLY A 229 -8.77 -0.35 8.35
C GLY A 229 -7.29 -0.50 7.95
N ASP A 230 -6.84 0.37 7.06
CA ASP A 230 -5.46 0.34 6.53
C ASP A 230 -4.48 0.82 7.60
N ILE A 231 -3.52 -0.05 7.97
CA ILE A 231 -2.45 0.31 8.91
C ILE A 231 -1.62 1.51 8.42
N SER A 232 -1.45 1.68 7.10
CA SER A 232 -0.78 2.85 6.53
C SER A 232 -1.58 4.14 6.75
N SER A 233 -2.91 4.09 6.71
CA SER A 233 -3.78 5.21 7.05
C SER A 233 -3.79 5.45 8.56
N ALA A 234 -3.81 4.38 9.36
CA ALA A 234 -3.71 4.47 10.82
C ALA A 234 -2.40 5.07 11.30
N ALA A 235 -1.30 4.88 10.56
CA ALA A 235 0.04 5.36 10.90
C ALA A 235 0.08 6.87 11.19
N TYR A 236 -0.70 7.66 10.47
CA TYR A 236 -0.77 9.12 10.67
C TYR A 236 -1.42 9.48 12.00
N PHE A 237 -2.47 8.77 12.38
CA PHE A 237 -3.16 8.97 13.66
C PHE A 237 -2.38 8.36 14.82
N ILE A 238 -1.69 7.24 14.61
CA ILE A 238 -0.72 6.70 15.59
C ILE A 238 0.32 7.77 15.89
N ALA A 239 0.95 8.32 14.86
CA ALA A 239 1.99 9.34 15.01
C ALA A 239 1.44 10.62 15.67
N ALA A 240 0.29 11.13 15.24
CA ALA A 240 -0.36 12.28 15.83
C ALA A 240 -0.65 12.05 17.32
N GLY A 241 -1.24 10.89 17.67
CA GLY A 241 -1.53 10.52 19.05
C GLY A 241 -0.29 10.40 19.93
N LEU A 242 0.85 9.93 19.38
CA LEU A 242 2.11 9.78 20.10
C LEU A 242 2.84 11.10 20.29
N MET A 243 2.85 11.98 19.26
CA MET A 243 3.66 13.20 19.23
C MET A 243 2.99 14.41 19.89
N VAL A 244 1.65 14.53 19.81
CA VAL A 244 0.94 15.71 20.34
C VAL A 244 0.67 15.51 21.82
N PRO A 245 1.24 16.34 22.72
CA PRO A 245 1.10 16.17 24.18
C PRO A 245 -0.36 16.15 24.64
N GLY A 246 -0.69 15.22 25.54
CA GLY A 246 -2.03 15.05 26.10
C GLY A 246 -3.04 14.35 25.21
N SER A 247 -2.62 13.84 24.05
CA SER A 247 -3.47 13.06 23.16
C SER A 247 -3.76 11.66 23.69
N GLU A 248 -5.00 11.20 23.45
CA GLU A 248 -5.44 9.81 23.63
C GLU A 248 -6.51 9.50 22.57
N ILE A 249 -6.20 8.60 21.65
CA ILE A 249 -7.10 8.24 20.55
C ILE A 249 -7.25 6.73 20.45
N LEU A 250 -8.45 6.29 20.05
CA LEU A 250 -8.76 4.90 19.76
C LEU A 250 -8.98 4.75 18.24
N ILE A 251 -8.09 4.05 17.56
CA ILE A 251 -8.20 3.77 16.12
C ILE A 251 -8.81 2.37 15.98
N LYS A 252 -10.00 2.27 15.40
CA LYS A 252 -10.81 1.05 15.42
C LYS A 252 -10.58 0.17 14.20
N ASN A 253 -10.66 -1.15 14.42
CA ASN A 253 -10.68 -2.19 13.40
C ASN A 253 -9.53 -2.09 12.39
N VAL A 254 -8.30 -1.88 12.87
CA VAL A 254 -7.10 -1.77 12.02
C VAL A 254 -6.54 -3.15 11.71
N GLY A 255 -6.17 -3.37 10.44
CA GLY A 255 -5.44 -4.58 10.03
C GLY A 255 -4.06 -4.64 10.68
N ILE A 256 -3.76 -5.75 11.33
CA ILE A 256 -2.48 -6.00 12.03
C ILE A 256 -1.76 -7.22 11.47
N ASN A 257 -1.87 -7.47 10.17
CA ASN A 257 -1.16 -8.55 9.51
C ASN A 257 0.35 -8.46 9.80
N PRO A 258 1.02 -9.55 10.25
CA PRO A 258 2.44 -9.55 10.61
C PRO A 258 3.38 -9.12 9.47
N THR A 259 2.92 -9.18 8.21
CA THR A 259 3.69 -8.66 7.06
C THR A 259 3.46 -7.17 6.81
N ARG A 260 2.68 -6.48 7.67
CA ARG A 260 2.29 -5.07 7.58
C ARG A 260 2.44 -4.28 8.89
N ASP A 261 2.62 -4.95 10.01
CA ASP A 261 2.58 -4.36 11.35
C ASP A 261 3.93 -3.76 11.81
N GLY A 262 4.89 -3.63 10.92
CA GLY A 262 6.23 -3.14 11.24
C GLY A 262 6.23 -1.80 11.98
N ILE A 263 5.29 -0.89 11.65
CA ILE A 263 5.15 0.37 12.38
C ILE A 263 4.83 0.16 13.87
N LEU A 264 4.03 -0.85 14.23
CA LEU A 264 3.71 -1.16 15.63
C LEU A 264 4.97 -1.62 16.39
N HIS A 265 5.83 -2.38 15.73
CA HIS A 265 7.12 -2.80 16.29
C HIS A 265 8.05 -1.61 16.49
N VAL A 266 8.15 -0.73 15.49
CA VAL A 266 8.98 0.49 15.58
C VAL A 266 8.46 1.43 16.67
N CYS A 267 7.15 1.66 16.75
CA CYS A 267 6.56 2.49 17.83
C CYS A 267 6.91 1.93 19.20
N ARG A 268 6.82 0.62 19.42
CA ARG A 268 7.23 -0.01 20.70
C ARG A 268 8.70 0.16 20.96
N ALA A 269 9.57 -0.02 19.96
CA ALA A 269 11.01 0.20 20.10
C ALA A 269 11.36 1.67 20.41
N MET A 270 10.53 2.62 19.97
CA MET A 270 10.66 4.04 20.28
C MET A 270 10.04 4.42 21.65
N GLY A 271 9.45 3.48 22.40
CA GLY A 271 8.87 3.72 23.72
C GLY A 271 7.42 4.24 23.72
N ALA A 272 6.67 3.96 22.66
CA ALA A 272 5.27 4.38 22.52
C ALA A 272 4.32 3.70 23.51
N ASP A 273 3.40 4.45 24.10
CA ASP A 273 2.21 3.92 24.80
C ASP A 273 1.13 3.60 23.75
N LEU A 274 1.23 2.38 23.22
CA LEU A 274 0.34 1.83 22.21
C LEU A 274 -0.14 0.45 22.65
N THR A 275 -1.46 0.30 22.81
CA THR A 275 -2.09 -0.93 23.27
C THR A 275 -3.03 -1.49 22.20
N LEU A 276 -2.91 -2.78 21.91
CA LEU A 276 -3.85 -3.52 21.05
C LEU A 276 -5.03 -3.99 21.89
N LEU A 277 -6.25 -3.66 21.48
CA LEU A 277 -7.49 -4.06 22.10
C LEU A 277 -8.32 -4.86 21.09
N ASN A 278 -9.24 -5.68 21.56
CA ASN A 278 -10.21 -6.41 20.73
C ASN A 278 -9.58 -7.17 19.56
N VAL A 279 -8.39 -7.77 19.77
CA VAL A 279 -7.69 -8.55 18.75
C VAL A 279 -8.54 -9.70 18.26
N LYS A 280 -8.71 -9.83 16.94
CA LYS A 280 -9.39 -10.93 16.26
C LYS A 280 -8.44 -11.53 15.23
N GLU A 281 -8.31 -12.84 15.28
CA GLU A 281 -7.47 -13.65 14.37
C GLU A 281 -8.34 -14.72 13.69
N ASP A 282 -9.50 -14.30 13.18
CA ASP A 282 -10.43 -15.18 12.47
C ASP A 282 -9.91 -15.56 11.08
N GLU A 283 -10.68 -16.35 10.33
CA GLU A 283 -10.38 -16.69 8.93
C GLU A 283 -10.24 -15.42 8.09
N GLY A 284 -9.01 -15.05 7.72
CA GLY A 284 -8.70 -13.87 6.91
C GLY A 284 -7.60 -13.00 7.51
N GLU A 285 -7.79 -11.67 7.44
CA GLU A 285 -6.81 -10.71 7.92
C GLU A 285 -6.99 -10.43 9.41
N PRO A 286 -5.93 -10.52 10.23
CA PRO A 286 -6.01 -10.20 11.65
C PRO A 286 -6.26 -8.71 11.88
N VAL A 287 -7.08 -8.37 12.89
CA VAL A 287 -7.46 -6.97 13.19
C VAL A 287 -7.39 -6.68 14.69
N ALA A 288 -7.20 -5.40 15.02
CA ALA A 288 -7.27 -4.89 16.39
C ALA A 288 -7.78 -3.45 16.43
N ASP A 289 -8.23 -3.03 17.59
CA ASP A 289 -8.35 -1.61 17.92
C ASP A 289 -7.02 -1.14 18.55
N LEU A 290 -6.54 0.04 18.14
CA LEU A 290 -5.27 0.60 18.61
C LEU A 290 -5.55 1.77 19.55
N LEU A 291 -5.26 1.62 20.83
CA LEU A 291 -5.30 2.71 21.80
C LEU A 291 -3.92 3.36 21.86
N VAL A 292 -3.84 4.64 21.53
CA VAL A 292 -2.59 5.39 21.38
C VAL A 292 -2.60 6.59 22.33
N ARG A 293 -1.54 6.79 23.13
CA ARG A 293 -1.37 7.90 24.04
C ARG A 293 -0.06 8.64 23.80
N ALA A 294 -0.08 9.94 24.03
CA ALA A 294 1.12 10.78 23.93
C ALA A 294 2.28 10.21 24.73
N SER A 295 3.46 10.14 24.13
CA SER A 295 4.62 9.43 24.66
C SER A 295 5.91 10.20 24.47
N SER A 296 6.86 10.00 25.37
CA SER A 296 8.25 10.44 25.19
C SER A 296 8.98 9.41 24.35
N LEU A 297 9.17 9.72 23.06
CA LEU A 297 9.78 8.81 22.11
C LEU A 297 11.31 8.90 22.13
N HIS A 298 11.99 7.78 21.80
CA HIS A 298 13.45 7.76 21.62
C HIS A 298 13.83 7.20 20.25
N GLY A 299 15.05 7.58 19.82
CA GLY A 299 15.62 7.11 18.57
C GLY A 299 15.83 5.60 18.55
N THR A 300 15.80 5.02 17.35
CA THR A 300 15.99 3.58 17.13
C THR A 300 16.62 3.29 15.78
N GLU A 301 17.11 2.06 15.56
CA GLU A 301 17.57 1.59 14.25
C GLU A 301 16.49 0.80 13.56
N ILE A 302 16.26 1.08 12.27
CA ILE A 302 15.25 0.48 11.41
C ILE A 302 15.92 0.01 10.12
N GLY A 303 15.93 -1.29 9.89
CA GLY A 303 16.59 -1.87 8.71
C GLY A 303 16.36 -3.37 8.57
N GLY A 304 16.83 -3.96 7.48
CA GLY A 304 16.74 -5.39 7.23
C GLY A 304 15.31 -5.88 6.97
N SER A 305 14.96 -7.00 7.57
CA SER A 305 13.70 -7.72 7.31
C SER A 305 12.43 -6.97 7.72
N ILE A 306 12.51 -5.94 8.57
CA ILE A 306 11.35 -5.13 8.95
C ILE A 306 10.92 -4.15 7.85
N ILE A 307 11.84 -3.72 6.99
CA ILE A 307 11.57 -2.70 5.96
C ILE A 307 10.38 -3.04 5.06
N PRO A 308 10.24 -4.25 4.50
CA PRO A 308 9.07 -4.59 3.69
C PRO A 308 7.73 -4.47 4.43
N THR A 309 7.72 -4.62 5.75
CA THR A 309 6.50 -4.61 6.58
C THR A 309 6.01 -3.21 6.92
N LEU A 310 6.83 -2.17 6.65
CA LEU A 310 6.55 -0.77 7.01
C LEU A 310 7.07 0.24 5.97
N ILE A 311 7.41 -0.20 4.77
CA ILE A 311 8.04 0.64 3.74
C ILE A 311 7.23 1.91 3.43
N ASP A 312 5.91 1.81 3.49
CA ASP A 312 5.00 2.92 3.19
C ASP A 312 4.78 3.85 4.40
N GLU A 313 5.12 3.41 5.61
CA GLU A 313 5.03 4.17 6.87
C GLU A 313 6.33 4.90 7.22
N LEU A 314 7.46 4.58 6.53
CA LEU A 314 8.77 5.20 6.80
C LEU A 314 8.77 6.73 6.72
N PRO A 315 8.03 7.41 5.83
CA PRO A 315 7.91 8.86 5.86
C PRO A 315 7.36 9.38 7.21
N MET A 316 6.30 8.76 7.72
CA MET A 316 5.71 9.17 9.00
C MET A 316 6.63 8.85 10.18
N ILE A 317 7.31 7.70 10.14
CA ILE A 317 8.31 7.31 11.15
C ILE A 317 9.48 8.31 11.17
N ALA A 318 9.95 8.77 10.00
CA ALA A 318 11.00 9.77 9.92
C ALA A 318 10.58 11.11 10.55
N ALA A 319 9.32 11.51 10.35
CA ALA A 319 8.77 12.70 11.02
C ALA A 319 8.67 12.49 12.54
N MET A 320 8.18 11.32 13.01
CA MET A 320 8.17 10.98 14.45
C MET A 320 9.57 11.04 15.06
N ALA A 321 10.59 10.57 14.33
CA ALA A 321 11.98 10.57 14.78
C ALA A 321 12.53 11.97 15.06
N CYS A 322 12.00 13.01 14.41
CA CYS A 322 12.39 14.40 14.68
C CYS A 322 11.97 14.86 16.11
N PHE A 323 10.90 14.29 16.65
CA PHE A 323 10.39 14.58 18.00
C PHE A 323 10.90 13.60 19.06
N ALA A 324 11.60 12.54 18.65
CA ALA A 324 12.18 11.56 19.55
C ALA A 324 13.51 12.05 20.15
N GLU A 325 13.85 11.63 21.36
CA GLU A 325 15.17 11.89 21.95
C GLU A 325 16.23 10.96 21.32
N GLY A 326 17.36 11.51 20.90
CA GLY A 326 18.48 10.76 20.35
C GLY A 326 18.45 10.62 18.83
N THR A 327 19.03 9.54 18.32
CA THR A 327 19.23 9.33 16.87
C THR A 327 18.41 8.15 16.37
N THR A 328 17.69 8.36 15.26
CA THR A 328 17.05 7.30 14.50
C THR A 328 17.79 7.08 13.19
N VAL A 329 18.09 5.82 12.86
CA VAL A 329 18.74 5.43 11.61
C VAL A 329 17.77 4.55 10.81
N ILE A 330 17.45 4.98 9.58
CA ILE A 330 16.68 4.20 8.61
C ILE A 330 17.63 3.78 7.49
N ARG A 331 17.71 2.48 7.22
CA ARG A 331 18.57 1.89 6.18
C ARG A 331 17.84 0.75 5.45
N ASP A 332 18.42 0.24 4.37
CA ASP A 332 17.83 -0.83 3.54
C ASP A 332 16.47 -0.43 2.90
N ALA A 333 16.22 0.87 2.75
CA ALA A 333 14.95 1.44 2.29
C ALA A 333 15.02 2.03 0.87
N ALA A 334 15.97 1.58 0.03
CA ALA A 334 16.16 2.09 -1.33
C ALA A 334 14.89 2.06 -2.21
N GLU A 335 13.93 1.16 -1.93
CA GLU A 335 12.64 1.10 -2.63
C GLU A 335 11.81 2.40 -2.48
N LEU A 336 12.07 3.23 -1.49
CA LEU A 336 11.45 4.55 -1.35
C LEU A 336 11.79 5.52 -2.50
N LYS A 337 12.94 5.31 -3.16
CA LYS A 337 13.40 6.16 -4.28
C LYS A 337 12.59 6.00 -5.56
N VAL A 338 11.86 4.88 -5.71
CA VAL A 338 11.09 4.50 -6.91
C VAL A 338 9.59 4.43 -6.67
N LYS A 339 9.11 5.09 -5.62
CA LYS A 339 7.68 5.24 -5.31
C LYS A 339 7.05 6.36 -6.15
N GLU A 340 5.98 6.98 -5.68
CA GLU A 340 5.29 8.13 -6.31
C GLU A 340 6.23 9.31 -6.49
N SER A 341 7.13 9.49 -5.53
CA SER A 341 8.27 10.42 -5.54
C SER A 341 9.53 9.69 -5.06
N ASN A 342 10.70 10.32 -5.13
CA ASN A 342 11.86 9.88 -4.35
C ASN A 342 11.63 10.28 -2.88
N ARG A 343 10.90 9.44 -2.14
CA ARG A 343 10.48 9.73 -0.76
C ARG A 343 11.64 10.01 0.19
N ILE A 344 12.82 9.44 -0.03
CA ILE A 344 14.01 9.74 0.81
C ILE A 344 14.41 11.21 0.62
N ALA A 345 14.67 11.62 -0.61
CA ALA A 345 15.09 12.99 -0.91
C ALA A 345 14.03 14.03 -0.50
N VAL A 346 12.76 13.75 -0.81
CA VAL A 346 11.64 14.66 -0.49
C VAL A 346 11.43 14.80 1.02
N MET A 347 11.58 13.70 1.80
CA MET A 347 11.52 13.77 3.27
C MET A 347 12.66 14.60 3.83
N VAL A 348 13.90 14.37 3.36
CA VAL A 348 15.07 15.12 3.83
C VAL A 348 14.95 16.61 3.50
N GLU A 349 14.52 16.96 2.29
CA GLU A 349 14.29 18.34 1.88
C GLU A 349 13.27 19.05 2.79
N ASN A 350 12.08 18.47 2.92
CA ASN A 350 11.00 19.11 3.68
C ASN A 350 11.25 19.13 5.20
N LEU A 351 11.81 18.07 5.77
CA LEU A 351 12.19 18.06 7.20
C LEU A 351 13.29 19.08 7.48
N SER A 352 14.28 19.20 6.61
CA SER A 352 15.34 20.24 6.73
C SER A 352 14.75 21.65 6.65
N ALA A 353 13.78 21.89 5.76
CA ALA A 353 13.07 23.16 5.66
C ALA A 353 12.32 23.51 6.96
N MET A 354 11.86 22.51 7.73
CA MET A 354 11.25 22.69 9.06
C MET A 354 12.29 22.78 10.20
N GLY A 355 13.59 22.74 9.91
CA GLY A 355 14.67 22.85 10.91
C GLY A 355 15.11 21.54 11.55
N ALA A 356 14.70 20.38 11.02
CA ALA A 356 15.15 19.07 11.49
C ALA A 356 16.64 18.83 11.17
N ASP A 357 17.31 18.07 12.05
CA ASP A 357 18.66 17.54 11.80
C ASP A 357 18.54 16.17 11.13
N VAL A 358 18.45 16.20 9.80
CA VAL A 358 18.27 15.00 8.98
C VAL A 358 19.33 14.95 7.89
N THR A 359 19.85 13.75 7.61
CA THR A 359 20.86 13.49 6.59
C THR A 359 20.42 12.34 5.71
N GLU A 360 20.41 12.53 4.38
CA GLU A 360 20.18 11.47 3.40
C GLU A 360 21.37 10.51 3.42
N THR A 361 21.09 9.20 3.28
CA THR A 361 22.08 8.15 3.04
C THR A 361 21.80 7.47 1.69
N GLU A 362 22.65 6.54 1.28
CA GLU A 362 22.48 5.85 0.00
C GLU A 362 21.11 5.15 -0.12
N ASP A 363 20.59 4.61 0.97
CA ASP A 363 19.36 3.79 1.01
C ASP A 363 18.40 4.13 2.14
N GLY A 364 18.55 5.32 2.76
CA GLY A 364 17.72 5.73 3.88
C GLY A 364 18.05 7.13 4.39
N MET A 365 17.98 7.32 5.72
CA MET A 365 18.27 8.60 6.35
C MET A 365 18.66 8.45 7.82
N ILE A 366 19.39 9.43 8.34
CA ILE A 366 19.75 9.55 9.75
C ILE A 366 19.09 10.82 10.29
N ILE A 367 18.33 10.68 11.36
CA ILE A 367 17.57 11.78 12.00
C ILE A 367 18.06 11.93 13.45
N ARG A 368 18.52 13.14 13.81
CA ARG A 368 18.82 13.48 15.19
C ARG A 368 17.67 14.34 15.73
N GLY A 369 16.84 13.71 16.56
CA GLY A 369 15.63 14.33 17.09
C GLY A 369 15.86 15.24 18.27
N GLY A 370 14.75 15.68 18.89
CA GLY A 370 14.76 16.54 20.07
C GLY A 370 14.94 18.04 19.80
N ARG A 371 14.99 18.45 18.52
CA ARG A 371 14.99 19.88 18.15
C ARG A 371 13.56 20.35 17.84
N PRO A 372 13.15 21.55 18.31
CA PRO A 372 11.89 22.14 17.92
C PRO A 372 11.83 22.33 16.39
N LEU A 373 10.73 21.91 15.78
CA LEU A 373 10.45 22.18 14.36
C LEU A 373 9.63 23.46 14.23
N HIS A 374 9.79 24.14 13.10
CA HIS A 374 9.02 25.35 12.75
C HIS A 374 8.27 25.15 11.43
N GLY A 375 7.22 25.96 11.22
CA GLY A 375 6.46 25.98 10.00
C GLY A 375 7.31 26.32 8.77
N ALA A 376 7.00 25.69 7.65
CA ALA A 376 7.69 25.87 6.38
C ALA A 376 6.72 25.68 5.19
N VAL A 377 7.19 25.99 3.99
CA VAL A 377 6.52 25.60 2.75
C VAL A 377 6.99 24.21 2.37
N ILE A 378 6.05 23.30 2.26
CA ILE A 378 6.26 21.87 1.99
C ILE A 378 5.85 21.56 0.55
N GLU A 379 6.73 20.92 -0.20
CA GLU A 379 6.45 20.41 -1.52
C GLU A 379 6.07 18.92 -1.44
N SER A 380 4.80 18.60 -1.66
CA SER A 380 4.33 17.20 -1.62
C SER A 380 4.80 16.38 -2.82
N HIS A 381 5.17 17.03 -3.92
CA HIS A 381 5.44 16.39 -5.22
C HIS A 381 4.28 15.49 -5.67
N LEU A 382 3.05 15.83 -5.28
CA LEU A 382 1.83 15.06 -5.51
C LEU A 382 1.88 13.63 -4.92
N ASP A 383 2.76 13.41 -3.96
CA ASP A 383 2.80 12.18 -3.16
C ASP A 383 1.94 12.32 -1.91
N HIS A 384 0.84 11.58 -1.89
CA HIS A 384 -0.15 11.64 -0.81
C HIS A 384 0.44 11.30 0.56
N ARG A 385 1.47 10.43 0.62
CA ARG A 385 2.11 10.08 1.91
C ARG A 385 2.94 11.23 2.44
N ILE A 386 3.60 11.99 1.56
CA ILE A 386 4.33 13.20 1.94
C ILE A 386 3.33 14.24 2.47
N ALA A 387 2.25 14.51 1.72
CA ALA A 387 1.25 15.50 2.14
C ALA A 387 0.65 15.17 3.52
N MET A 388 0.23 13.92 3.76
CA MET A 388 -0.33 13.48 5.04
C MET A 388 0.71 13.51 6.18
N THR A 389 1.95 13.11 5.92
CA THR A 389 3.04 13.16 6.90
C THR A 389 3.26 14.58 7.40
N PHE A 390 3.38 15.54 6.47
CA PHE A 390 3.67 16.92 6.86
C PHE A 390 2.44 17.66 7.44
N ALA A 391 1.22 17.25 7.11
CA ALA A 391 0.03 17.73 7.79
C ALA A 391 0.06 17.35 9.27
N VAL A 392 0.36 16.09 9.59
CA VAL A 392 0.53 15.64 11.00
C VAL A 392 1.70 16.37 11.68
N THR A 393 2.85 16.46 11.01
CA THR A 393 4.05 17.12 11.54
C THR A 393 3.79 18.59 11.88
N ALA A 394 3.00 19.29 11.06
CA ALA A 394 2.65 20.70 11.23
C ALA A 394 1.88 20.96 12.54
N HIS A 395 1.09 20.00 13.02
CA HIS A 395 0.39 20.12 14.30
C HIS A 395 1.32 20.06 15.52
N CYS A 396 2.57 19.61 15.34
CA CYS A 396 3.62 19.59 16.38
C CYS A 396 4.65 20.71 16.23
N ALA A 397 4.64 21.44 15.09
CA ALA A 397 5.62 22.47 14.77
C ALA A 397 5.13 23.88 15.14
N GLU A 398 6.05 24.78 15.47
CA GLU A 398 5.72 26.19 15.75
C GLU A 398 5.52 26.98 14.46
N GLY A 399 4.51 27.86 14.42
CA GLY A 399 4.21 28.72 13.27
C GLY A 399 3.23 28.10 12.29
N VAL A 400 3.33 28.47 11.01
CA VAL A 400 2.42 28.05 9.94
C VAL A 400 3.18 27.19 8.94
N THR A 401 2.64 26.02 8.64
CA THR A 401 3.14 25.15 7.55
C THR A 401 2.16 25.21 6.38
N GLN A 402 2.66 25.53 5.20
CA GLN A 402 1.92 25.50 3.95
C GLN A 402 2.29 24.24 3.16
N ILE A 403 1.32 23.45 2.75
CA ILE A 403 1.53 22.24 1.91
C ILE A 403 1.02 22.50 0.51
N ASN A 404 1.91 22.46 -0.47
CA ASN A 404 1.59 22.53 -1.88
C ASN A 404 1.20 21.14 -2.40
N GLY A 405 0.18 21.06 -3.28
CA GLY A 405 -0.33 19.79 -3.80
C GLY A 405 -1.04 18.93 -2.73
N ALA A 406 -1.59 19.55 -1.69
CA ALA A 406 -2.24 18.85 -0.57
C ALA A 406 -3.42 17.97 -0.99
N GLU A 407 -4.09 18.29 -2.11
CA GLU A 407 -5.22 17.54 -2.66
C GLU A 407 -4.87 16.12 -3.11
N CYS A 408 -3.60 15.79 -3.26
CA CYS A 408 -3.15 14.45 -3.65
C CYS A 408 -3.51 13.37 -2.64
N VAL A 409 -3.91 13.72 -1.42
CA VAL A 409 -4.40 12.75 -0.42
C VAL A 409 -5.63 11.98 -0.91
N ASN A 410 -6.39 12.53 -1.86
CA ASN A 410 -7.54 11.86 -2.48
C ASN A 410 -7.17 10.53 -3.18
N ILE A 411 -5.90 10.30 -3.46
CA ILE A 411 -5.41 9.05 -4.05
C ILE A 411 -5.67 7.85 -3.12
N SER A 412 -5.51 8.04 -1.80
CA SER A 412 -5.61 6.95 -0.83
C SER A 412 -6.44 7.26 0.42
N TYR A 413 -6.70 8.52 0.73
CA TYR A 413 -7.47 8.92 1.92
C TYR A 413 -8.20 10.26 1.68
N PRO A 414 -9.31 10.27 0.94
CA PRO A 414 -10.00 11.51 0.57
C PRO A 414 -10.45 12.39 1.74
N GLN A 415 -10.81 11.78 2.88
CA GLN A 415 -11.31 12.49 4.07
C GLN A 415 -10.24 12.80 5.12
N PHE A 416 -8.96 12.57 4.81
CA PHE A 416 -7.86 12.62 5.77
C PHE A 416 -7.83 13.92 6.61
N TYR A 417 -7.92 15.07 5.99
CA TYR A 417 -7.86 16.35 6.69
C TYR A 417 -9.05 16.57 7.62
N GLN A 418 -10.25 16.20 7.17
CA GLN A 418 -11.46 16.32 7.98
C GLN A 418 -11.39 15.37 9.19
N ASP A 419 -10.95 14.14 8.98
CA ASP A 419 -10.82 13.15 10.05
C ASP A 419 -9.77 13.57 11.08
N LEU A 420 -8.66 14.18 10.62
CA LEU A 420 -7.64 14.72 11.50
C LEU A 420 -8.18 15.90 12.32
N GLU A 421 -8.89 16.86 11.68
CA GLU A 421 -9.48 18.00 12.34
C GLU A 421 -10.54 17.61 13.39
N ASN A 422 -11.34 16.58 13.11
CA ASN A 422 -12.39 16.10 14.02
C ASN A 422 -11.85 15.55 15.35
N LEU A 423 -10.57 15.19 15.42
CA LEU A 423 -9.94 14.68 16.65
C LEU A 423 -9.36 15.80 17.52
N PHE A 424 -9.17 17.01 17.00
CA PHE A 424 -8.72 18.13 17.82
C PHE A 424 -9.88 18.66 18.68
N SER A 425 -9.66 18.70 19.97
CA SER A 425 -10.60 19.17 21.00
C SER A 425 -10.53 20.69 21.20
#